data_4eca2ad05f973f2a0d81aa646b417abf
#
_entry.id   4eca2ad05f973f2a0d81aa646b417abf
#
_cell.length_a   1.000
_cell.length_b   1.000
_cell.length_c   1.000
_cell.angle_alpha   90.00
_cell.angle_beta   90.00
_cell.angle_gamma   90.00
#
_symmetry.space_group_name_H-M   'P 1'
#
loop_
_entity.id
_entity.type
_entity.pdbx_description
1 polymer ?
#
loop_
_entity_poly.entity_id
_entity_poly.type
_entity_poly.pdbx_seq_one_letter_code
_entity_poly.pdbx_strand_id
1 'polypeptide(L)'
;MLNAHHDGSALYVSNRAPNLGELVTLSVRIPKTDPAKKLFIRILQDGEPVIYPMKKTRSTKVENWWQVKVEIVSPATNYRFLLRNDRQFWWLNAAGIFENDVVDHFDFKIVARSDAPKWLSKAVFYQIFPDRFAKSDIKRELPDWAIPRNWEEIPAMNNRETGQEFYGGDFKGVEEKLDHLSSLGVTSIYFTPIFASRSNHRYDASSFESADPLLGGDEALIALRKAANARGIKVMSDLTTNHCGLGHPWIQKALSDPNSETREFFYWSPKSKWGYVGWWNVKSLPKLNFASKKLRGLMWENHDSIVKRWLREPFGMAGWRIDVGNMTGRYYDHDFNREIAKSLRNAMEETNPESWLVAENGDFFAEDLDGFGWHGTMNYNGFTKPIWYWINSGDKKIKDSFGMPAPLPKIDGEAMVAMMRQFAGGIPWRSLVASMILLGSHDRARFQTIVGKDVDRNIAGMTMLMTYPGVPSVFAGDEIGLEGYWGENGRRTIPWDRLDRWNVDLLYNYIDLIKLRKSCDALINGGFRWIEVDKDCVAYLRESKKESILVFVSRRGVNKSIDLSKYGYSIAETLFGPEKSGKKLRISAKKAQSGIWRLK
;
A
#
# COMPACT_ATOMS: atom_id res chain seq x y z
N MET A 1 -21.88 25.16 5.50
CA MET A 1 -21.45 23.79 5.12
C MET A 1 -21.15 23.04 6.40
N LEU A 2 -21.72 21.85 6.57
CA LEU A 2 -21.46 21.00 7.74
C LEU A 2 -20.03 20.47 7.72
N ASN A 3 -19.39 20.42 8.90
CA ASN A 3 -18.04 19.93 9.08
C ASN A 3 -17.96 18.80 10.13
N ALA A 4 -19.02 18.00 10.23
CA ALA A 4 -19.02 16.78 11.04
C ALA A 4 -17.91 15.83 10.59
N HIS A 5 -17.34 15.09 11.52
CA HIS A 5 -16.25 14.20 11.18
C HIS A 5 -16.25 12.89 11.96
N HIS A 6 -16.00 11.82 11.22
CA HIS A 6 -15.71 10.45 11.62
C HIS A 6 -14.86 9.81 10.52
N ASP A 7 -13.92 8.93 10.86
CA ASP A 7 -13.04 8.28 9.88
C ASP A 7 -12.84 6.77 10.12
N GLY A 8 -13.44 6.19 11.16
CA GLY A 8 -13.28 4.78 11.53
C GLY A 8 -12.00 4.48 12.33
N SER A 9 -11.16 5.47 12.63
CA SER A 9 -9.96 5.29 13.44
C SER A 9 -10.27 5.01 14.92
N ALA A 10 -9.21 4.65 15.68
CA ALA A 10 -9.30 4.43 17.13
C ALA A 10 -9.72 5.67 17.94
N LEU A 11 -9.73 6.85 17.31
CA LEU A 11 -10.27 8.07 17.91
C LEU A 11 -11.80 8.04 17.99
N TYR A 12 -12.44 7.35 17.05
CA TYR A 12 -13.90 7.30 16.89
C TYR A 12 -14.52 5.93 17.13
N VAL A 13 -13.73 4.86 17.04
CA VAL A 13 -14.17 3.47 17.18
C VAL A 13 -13.41 2.82 18.31
N SER A 14 -14.10 2.38 19.36
CA SER A 14 -13.46 1.84 20.57
C SER A 14 -12.71 0.51 20.32
N ASN A 15 -13.25 -0.33 19.43
CA ASN A 15 -12.59 -1.55 18.95
C ASN A 15 -12.87 -1.73 17.45
N ARG A 16 -11.81 -1.78 16.63
CA ARG A 16 -11.89 -1.90 15.16
C ARG A 16 -11.89 -3.36 14.69
N ALA A 17 -11.61 -4.28 15.58
CA ALA A 17 -11.56 -5.73 15.30
C ALA A 17 -12.34 -6.49 16.41
N PRO A 18 -13.65 -6.21 16.57
CA PRO A 18 -14.47 -6.81 17.60
C PRO A 18 -14.77 -8.28 17.30
N ASN A 19 -15.12 -9.02 18.32
CA ASN A 19 -15.80 -10.30 18.18
C ASN A 19 -17.32 -10.08 17.98
N LEU A 20 -18.01 -11.08 17.46
CA LEU A 20 -19.48 -11.09 17.44
C LEU A 20 -20.02 -11.04 18.87
N GLY A 21 -21.07 -10.28 19.10
CA GLY A 21 -21.66 -10.01 20.42
C GLY A 21 -20.95 -8.91 21.21
N GLU A 22 -19.83 -8.36 20.74
CA GLU A 22 -19.12 -7.30 21.45
C GLU A 22 -19.77 -5.93 21.26
N LEU A 23 -19.84 -5.12 22.32
CA LEU A 23 -20.32 -3.76 22.30
C LEU A 23 -19.21 -2.80 21.86
N VAL A 24 -19.38 -2.14 20.71
CA VAL A 24 -18.48 -1.12 20.18
C VAL A 24 -19.06 0.27 20.38
N THR A 25 -18.26 1.19 20.94
CA THR A 25 -18.64 2.62 21.01
C THR A 25 -18.21 3.34 19.74
N LEU A 26 -19.18 3.95 19.07
CA LEU A 26 -18.99 4.79 17.88
C LEU A 26 -19.17 6.26 18.23
N SER A 27 -18.24 7.09 17.79
CA SER A 27 -18.22 8.54 18.07
C SER A 27 -18.23 9.33 16.79
N VAL A 28 -18.87 10.50 16.83
CA VAL A 28 -18.79 11.52 15.78
C VAL A 28 -18.62 12.89 16.43
N ARG A 29 -17.81 13.76 15.84
CA ARG A 29 -17.67 15.13 16.30
C ARG A 29 -18.28 16.11 15.33
N ILE A 30 -18.85 17.19 15.88
CA ILE A 30 -19.53 18.23 15.11
C ILE A 30 -19.09 19.59 15.67
N PRO A 31 -18.67 20.53 14.81
CA PRO A 31 -18.45 21.92 15.21
C PRO A 31 -19.70 22.51 15.90
N LYS A 32 -19.50 23.36 16.91
CA LYS A 32 -20.61 24.04 17.58
C LYS A 32 -21.38 25.01 16.67
N THR A 33 -20.77 25.41 15.56
CA THR A 33 -21.35 26.25 14.53
C THR A 33 -22.26 25.51 13.56
N ASP A 34 -22.21 24.17 13.57
CA ASP A 34 -23.04 23.35 12.68
C ASP A 34 -24.51 23.38 13.11
N PRO A 35 -25.46 23.42 12.16
CA PRO A 35 -26.88 23.55 12.45
C PRO A 35 -27.55 22.27 12.96
N ALA A 36 -26.85 21.13 12.94
CA ALA A 36 -27.40 19.84 13.39
C ALA A 36 -27.62 19.81 14.91
N LYS A 37 -28.84 19.43 15.33
CA LYS A 37 -29.27 19.40 16.75
C LYS A 37 -29.48 17.98 17.28
N LYS A 38 -29.77 17.02 16.39
CA LYS A 38 -30.03 15.61 16.71
C LYS A 38 -29.19 14.72 15.79
N LEU A 39 -28.60 13.69 16.37
CA LEU A 39 -27.78 12.72 15.65
C LEU A 39 -28.31 11.32 15.89
N PHE A 40 -28.22 10.53 14.84
CA PHE A 40 -28.55 9.12 14.83
C PHE A 40 -27.48 8.36 14.06
N ILE A 41 -27.33 7.09 14.36
CA ILE A 41 -26.58 6.16 13.53
C ILE A 41 -27.58 5.23 12.83
N ARG A 42 -27.38 5.01 11.54
CA ARG A 42 -28.04 3.95 10.77
C ARG A 42 -27.06 2.80 10.61
N ILE A 43 -27.49 1.60 10.93
CA ILE A 43 -26.70 0.37 10.85
C ILE A 43 -27.50 -0.65 10.05
N LEU A 44 -26.82 -1.49 9.25
CA LEU A 44 -27.43 -2.67 8.66
C LEU A 44 -27.26 -3.86 9.60
N GLN A 45 -28.40 -4.47 9.98
CA GLN A 45 -28.47 -5.69 10.76
C GLN A 45 -29.35 -6.69 10.00
N ASP A 46 -28.82 -7.87 9.73
CA ASP A 46 -29.54 -8.91 8.96
C ASP A 46 -30.12 -8.42 7.62
N GLY A 47 -29.41 -7.45 6.97
CA GLY A 47 -29.83 -6.85 5.71
C GLY A 47 -30.80 -5.67 5.84
N GLU A 48 -31.31 -5.37 7.05
CA GLU A 48 -32.27 -4.30 7.30
C GLU A 48 -31.66 -3.10 8.03
N PRO A 49 -32.08 -1.86 7.72
CA PRO A 49 -31.61 -0.67 8.41
C PRO A 49 -32.26 -0.49 9.79
N VAL A 50 -31.44 -0.34 10.81
CA VAL A 50 -31.84 0.04 12.16
C VAL A 50 -31.24 1.39 12.51
N ILE A 51 -32.03 2.27 13.14
CA ILE A 51 -31.60 3.62 13.50
C ILE A 51 -31.61 3.79 15.03
N TYR A 52 -30.45 4.16 15.58
CA TYR A 52 -30.31 4.44 17.01
C TYR A 52 -29.98 5.91 17.25
N PRO A 53 -30.57 6.55 18.30
CA PRO A 53 -30.22 7.90 18.69
C PRO A 53 -28.81 7.93 19.33
N MET A 54 -28.07 8.99 19.04
CA MET A 54 -26.78 9.25 19.68
C MET A 54 -26.93 10.23 20.84
N LYS A 55 -26.04 10.12 21.83
CA LYS A 55 -25.97 11.03 22.99
C LYS A 55 -24.75 11.91 22.91
N LYS A 56 -24.92 13.22 23.21
CA LYS A 56 -23.80 14.14 23.38
C LYS A 56 -23.07 13.80 24.70
N THR A 57 -21.79 13.48 24.60
CA THR A 57 -20.99 13.01 25.74
C THR A 57 -19.90 13.98 26.14
N ARG A 58 -19.40 14.79 25.21
CA ARG A 58 -18.31 15.73 25.46
C ARG A 58 -18.53 17.01 24.66
N SER A 59 -18.13 18.15 25.23
CA SER A 59 -18.11 19.45 24.56
C SER A 59 -16.74 20.10 24.78
N THR A 60 -16.11 20.54 23.72
CA THR A 60 -14.89 21.37 23.74
C THR A 60 -15.25 22.84 23.50
N LYS A 61 -14.26 23.72 23.36
CA LYS A 61 -14.51 25.12 22.98
C LYS A 61 -15.17 25.24 21.59
N VAL A 62 -14.84 24.35 20.64
CA VAL A 62 -15.24 24.46 19.22
C VAL A 62 -16.13 23.33 18.72
N GLU A 63 -16.13 22.15 19.36
CA GLU A 63 -16.80 20.95 18.89
C GLU A 63 -17.59 20.23 19.98
N ASN A 64 -18.66 19.54 19.59
CA ASN A 64 -19.43 18.60 20.39
C ASN A 64 -19.13 17.17 19.91
N TRP A 65 -19.00 16.23 20.84
CA TRP A 65 -18.83 14.82 20.58
C TRP A 65 -20.11 14.06 20.95
N TRP A 66 -20.53 13.19 20.01
CA TRP A 66 -21.69 12.35 20.16
C TRP A 66 -21.29 10.89 20.09
N GLN A 67 -21.94 10.03 20.87
CA GLN A 67 -21.60 8.62 20.96
C GLN A 67 -22.84 7.75 20.99
N VAL A 68 -22.68 6.50 20.54
CA VAL A 68 -23.63 5.40 20.65
C VAL A 68 -22.85 4.11 20.90
N LYS A 69 -23.43 3.18 21.63
CA LYS A 69 -22.92 1.81 21.75
C LYS A 69 -23.75 0.92 20.84
N VAL A 70 -23.06 0.08 20.08
CA VAL A 70 -23.63 -0.84 19.10
C VAL A 70 -23.09 -2.23 19.37
N GLU A 71 -23.96 -3.21 19.44
CA GLU A 71 -23.57 -4.61 19.46
C GLU A 71 -23.25 -5.08 18.04
N ILE A 72 -22.15 -5.80 17.87
CA ILE A 72 -21.71 -6.31 16.58
C ILE A 72 -22.32 -7.71 16.38
N VAL A 73 -23.46 -7.75 15.71
CA VAL A 73 -24.22 -9.00 15.48
C VAL A 73 -23.93 -9.65 14.13
N SER A 74 -23.24 -8.94 13.23
CA SER A 74 -22.90 -9.41 11.88
C SER A 74 -21.39 -9.39 11.64
N PRO A 75 -20.84 -10.32 10.84
CA PRO A 75 -19.41 -10.34 10.50
C PRO A 75 -18.91 -9.03 9.89
N ALA A 76 -19.73 -8.36 9.07
CA ALA A 76 -19.51 -7.00 8.58
C ALA A 76 -20.69 -6.11 9.00
N THR A 77 -20.39 -5.02 9.71
CA THR A 77 -21.39 -4.03 10.13
C THR A 77 -21.14 -2.74 9.38
N ASN A 78 -22.04 -2.43 8.44
CA ASN A 78 -22.03 -1.17 7.70
C ASN A 78 -22.85 -0.13 8.44
N TYR A 79 -22.34 1.10 8.53
CA TYR A 79 -23.03 2.19 9.24
C TYR A 79 -22.72 3.57 8.66
N ARG A 80 -23.66 4.50 8.88
CA ARG A 80 -23.51 5.94 8.59
C ARG A 80 -24.27 6.77 9.59
N PHE A 81 -23.99 8.06 9.64
CA PHE A 81 -24.63 8.96 10.60
C PHE A 81 -25.67 9.85 9.92
N LEU A 82 -26.84 9.95 10.54
CA LEU A 82 -27.89 10.90 10.19
C LEU A 82 -27.80 12.09 11.14
N LEU A 83 -27.55 13.25 10.58
CA LEU A 83 -27.53 14.53 11.26
C LEU A 83 -28.77 15.32 10.85
N ARG A 84 -29.49 15.90 11.79
CA ARG A 84 -30.66 16.68 11.44
C ARG A 84 -30.92 17.88 12.38
N ASN A 85 -31.63 18.85 11.87
CA ASN A 85 -32.35 19.85 12.63
C ASN A 85 -33.86 19.72 12.31
N ASP A 86 -34.68 20.73 12.67
CA ASP A 86 -36.13 20.65 12.49
C ASP A 86 -36.57 20.77 11.02
N ARG A 87 -35.68 21.20 10.09
CA ARG A 87 -35.99 21.48 8.69
C ARG A 87 -35.22 20.67 7.68
N GLN A 88 -34.00 20.22 8.06
CA GLN A 88 -33.02 19.62 7.15
C GLN A 88 -32.41 18.38 7.77
N PHE A 89 -31.89 17.49 6.90
CA PHE A 89 -31.08 16.36 7.30
C PHE A 89 -29.80 16.27 6.45
N TRP A 90 -28.82 15.56 6.95
CA TRP A 90 -27.55 15.26 6.26
C TRP A 90 -27.12 13.86 6.61
N TRP A 91 -26.57 13.17 5.62
CA TRP A 91 -25.88 11.92 5.82
C TRP A 91 -24.37 12.16 5.88
N LEU A 92 -23.72 11.58 6.88
CA LEU A 92 -22.26 11.46 6.95
C LEU A 92 -21.89 10.00 6.75
N ASN A 93 -21.20 9.68 5.65
CA ASN A 93 -20.55 8.40 5.37
C ASN A 93 -19.06 8.59 5.10
N ALA A 94 -18.35 7.52 4.70
CA ALA A 94 -16.91 7.57 4.48
C ALA A 94 -16.49 8.43 3.26
N ALA A 95 -17.39 8.68 2.31
CA ALA A 95 -17.13 9.57 1.17
C ALA A 95 -17.34 11.05 1.50
N GLY A 96 -18.16 11.39 2.52
CA GLY A 96 -18.39 12.78 2.90
C GLY A 96 -19.74 13.05 3.54
N ILE A 97 -20.20 14.30 3.41
CA ILE A 97 -21.48 14.79 3.94
C ILE A 97 -22.40 15.16 2.77
N PHE A 98 -23.65 14.72 2.82
CA PHE A 98 -24.63 14.84 1.74
C PHE A 98 -25.97 15.32 2.27
N GLU A 99 -26.66 16.18 1.52
CA GLU A 99 -28.01 16.71 1.80
C GLU A 99 -29.11 15.88 1.12
N ASN A 100 -28.78 14.74 0.56
CA ASN A 100 -29.66 13.78 -0.09
C ASN A 100 -29.38 12.37 0.41
N ASP A 101 -30.26 11.42 0.11
CA ASP A 101 -30.02 10.02 0.39
C ASP A 101 -28.81 9.49 -0.39
N VAL A 102 -28.07 8.60 0.25
CA VAL A 102 -26.82 8.05 -0.27
C VAL A 102 -26.87 6.53 -0.31
N VAL A 103 -26.10 5.94 -1.24
CA VAL A 103 -25.95 4.49 -1.38
C VAL A 103 -25.11 3.91 -0.25
N ASP A 104 -25.35 2.64 0.10
CA ASP A 104 -24.68 1.94 1.21
C ASP A 104 -23.21 1.61 0.92
N HIS A 105 -22.77 1.70 -0.34
CA HIS A 105 -21.40 1.36 -0.76
C HIS A 105 -20.32 2.13 0.03
N PHE A 106 -20.59 3.39 0.34
CA PHE A 106 -19.67 4.25 1.10
C PHE A 106 -19.97 4.33 2.60
N ASP A 107 -20.78 3.42 3.15
CA ASP A 107 -20.95 3.32 4.59
C ASP A 107 -19.62 2.99 5.27
N PHE A 108 -19.39 3.53 6.45
CA PHE A 108 -18.30 3.07 7.30
C PHE A 108 -18.48 1.59 7.63
N LYS A 109 -17.38 0.86 7.82
CA LYS A 109 -17.43 -0.59 8.00
C LYS A 109 -16.62 -1.03 9.21
N ILE A 110 -17.23 -1.87 10.06
CA ILE A 110 -16.54 -2.65 11.10
C ILE A 110 -16.61 -4.12 10.69
N VAL A 111 -15.49 -4.82 10.84
CA VAL A 111 -15.36 -6.23 10.48
C VAL A 111 -14.97 -7.04 11.71
N ALA A 112 -15.81 -8.01 12.06
CA ALA A 112 -15.60 -8.92 13.20
C ALA A 112 -14.57 -9.99 12.84
N ARG A 113 -13.30 -9.60 12.83
CA ARG A 113 -12.13 -10.45 12.52
C ARG A 113 -10.85 -9.84 13.13
N SER A 114 -9.81 -10.66 13.31
CA SER A 114 -8.46 -10.24 13.66
C SER A 114 -7.98 -9.07 12.78
N ASP A 115 -7.30 -8.08 13.37
CA ASP A 115 -6.70 -6.97 12.62
C ASP A 115 -5.40 -7.39 11.94
N ALA A 116 -4.85 -6.55 11.09
CA ALA A 116 -3.49 -6.71 10.58
C ALA A 116 -2.46 -6.67 11.72
N PRO A 117 -1.28 -7.28 11.56
CA PRO A 117 -0.25 -7.30 12.60
C PRO A 117 0.09 -5.92 13.14
N LYS A 118 0.20 -5.78 14.46
CA LYS A 118 0.42 -4.47 15.12
C LYS A 118 1.70 -3.76 14.69
N TRP A 119 2.75 -4.52 14.35
CA TRP A 119 4.02 -3.94 13.92
C TRP A 119 3.92 -3.11 12.64
N LEU A 120 2.92 -3.38 11.77
CA LEU A 120 2.68 -2.64 10.53
C LEU A 120 2.46 -1.14 10.75
N SER A 121 1.86 -0.74 11.85
CA SER A 121 1.59 0.68 12.14
C SER A 121 2.86 1.53 12.20
N LYS A 122 4.00 0.93 12.57
CA LYS A 122 5.34 1.57 12.62
C LYS A 122 6.24 1.17 11.45
N ALA A 123 5.75 0.29 10.55
CA ALA A 123 6.57 -0.19 9.46
C ALA A 123 6.83 0.91 8.41
N VAL A 124 8.04 0.89 7.89
CA VAL A 124 8.46 1.57 6.68
C VAL A 124 9.18 0.55 5.83
N PHE A 125 8.57 0.19 4.71
CA PHE A 125 9.12 -0.80 3.79
C PHE A 125 10.11 -0.17 2.83
N TYR A 126 11.06 -1.01 2.42
CA TYR A 126 11.99 -0.71 1.34
C TYR A 126 11.90 -1.83 0.32
N GLN A 127 11.41 -1.51 -0.88
CA GLN A 127 11.24 -2.47 -1.95
C GLN A 127 12.56 -2.68 -2.67
N ILE A 128 13.00 -3.93 -2.74
CA ILE A 128 14.23 -4.33 -3.43
C ILE A 128 13.90 -5.22 -4.63
N PHE A 129 14.41 -4.83 -5.81
CA PHE A 129 14.53 -5.70 -6.97
C PHE A 129 15.91 -6.40 -6.87
N PRO A 130 15.99 -7.71 -6.55
CA PRO A 130 17.23 -8.33 -6.09
C PRO A 130 18.41 -8.16 -7.04
N ASP A 131 18.19 -8.34 -8.34
CA ASP A 131 19.21 -8.23 -9.38
C ASP A 131 19.85 -6.83 -9.50
N ARG A 132 19.23 -5.77 -8.91
CA ARG A 132 19.59 -4.37 -9.18
C ARG A 132 19.98 -3.58 -7.93
N PHE A 133 19.89 -4.14 -6.74
CA PHE A 133 20.15 -3.41 -5.50
C PHE A 133 21.64 -3.39 -5.13
N ALA A 134 22.23 -4.56 -4.92
CA ALA A 134 23.65 -4.70 -4.61
C ALA A 134 24.14 -6.10 -5.02
N LYS A 135 25.38 -6.19 -5.48
CA LYS A 135 26.04 -7.45 -5.81
C LYS A 135 27.20 -7.68 -4.86
N SER A 136 27.40 -8.95 -4.48
CA SER A 136 28.58 -9.38 -3.75
C SER A 136 29.75 -9.71 -4.72
N ASP A 137 30.91 -10.00 -4.15
CA ASP A 137 32.06 -10.48 -4.91
C ASP A 137 31.95 -11.97 -5.30
N ILE A 138 30.87 -12.65 -4.91
CA ILE A 138 30.64 -14.06 -5.23
C ILE A 138 30.29 -14.20 -6.70
N LYS A 139 31.18 -14.82 -7.47
CA LYS A 139 30.93 -15.10 -8.88
C LYS A 139 29.94 -16.26 -9.02
N ARG A 140 28.91 -16.08 -9.84
CA ARG A 140 27.93 -17.09 -10.22
C ARG A 140 27.92 -17.23 -11.74
N GLU A 141 27.91 -18.46 -12.22
CA GLU A 141 27.75 -18.73 -13.64
C GLU A 141 26.29 -18.43 -14.04
N LEU A 142 26.14 -17.60 -15.07
CA LEU A 142 24.83 -17.32 -15.65
C LEU A 142 24.45 -18.44 -16.63
N PRO A 143 23.18 -18.81 -16.70
CA PRO A 143 22.68 -19.72 -17.74
C PRO A 143 22.86 -19.14 -19.14
N ASP A 144 22.95 -19.98 -20.18
CA ASP A 144 23.17 -19.58 -21.56
C ASP A 144 22.10 -18.61 -22.11
N TRP A 145 20.92 -18.61 -21.53
CA TRP A 145 19.84 -17.69 -21.94
C TRP A 145 19.93 -16.31 -21.26
N ALA A 146 20.76 -16.12 -20.23
CA ALA A 146 20.90 -14.87 -19.50
C ALA A 146 21.93 -13.95 -20.19
N ILE A 147 21.62 -12.68 -20.28
CA ILE A 147 22.45 -11.64 -20.88
C ILE A 147 23.15 -10.87 -19.75
N PRO A 148 24.46 -11.04 -19.56
CA PRO A 148 25.19 -10.28 -18.55
C PRO A 148 25.25 -8.80 -18.91
N ARG A 149 25.07 -7.93 -17.91
CA ARG A 149 25.20 -6.48 -18.02
C ARG A 149 26.19 -5.94 -17.00
N ASN A 150 26.88 -4.86 -17.36
CA ASN A 150 27.68 -4.14 -16.39
C ASN A 150 26.79 -3.39 -15.40
N TRP A 151 27.24 -3.27 -14.15
CA TRP A 151 26.44 -2.65 -13.06
C TRP A 151 25.96 -1.24 -13.38
N GLU A 152 26.75 -0.46 -14.12
CA GLU A 152 26.42 0.94 -14.45
C GLU A 152 25.58 1.12 -15.72
N GLU A 153 25.31 0.06 -16.47
CA GLU A 153 24.49 0.14 -17.68
C GLU A 153 23.05 0.49 -17.34
N ILE A 154 22.46 1.36 -18.17
CA ILE A 154 21.05 1.74 -18.00
C ILE A 154 20.17 0.71 -18.71
N PRO A 155 19.18 0.09 -18.00
CA PRO A 155 18.26 -0.84 -18.64
C PRO A 155 17.47 -0.20 -19.78
N ALA A 156 17.26 -0.95 -20.86
CA ALA A 156 16.48 -0.49 -22.01
C ALA A 156 15.02 -0.20 -21.63
N MET A 157 14.37 0.67 -22.39
CA MET A 157 12.97 1.04 -22.11
C MET A 157 11.94 0.04 -22.60
N ASN A 158 12.21 -0.71 -23.64
CA ASN A 158 11.25 -1.59 -24.29
C ASN A 158 11.98 -2.59 -25.19
N ASN A 159 12.67 -3.53 -24.58
CA ASN A 159 13.38 -4.57 -25.28
C ASN A 159 12.75 -5.92 -24.90
N ARG A 160 12.58 -6.83 -25.87
CA ARG A 160 12.12 -8.19 -25.62
C ARG A 160 13.07 -8.98 -24.71
N GLU A 161 14.34 -8.59 -24.66
CA GLU A 161 15.42 -9.21 -23.89
C GLU A 161 15.55 -8.66 -22.48
N THR A 162 14.84 -7.57 -22.12
CA THR A 162 14.97 -6.89 -20.82
C THR A 162 14.79 -7.84 -19.62
N GLY A 163 13.90 -8.82 -19.74
CA GLY A 163 13.72 -9.86 -18.71
C GLY A 163 14.90 -10.83 -18.56
N GLN A 164 15.81 -10.88 -19.55
CA GLN A 164 17.00 -11.74 -19.56
C GLN A 164 18.29 -11.00 -19.20
N GLU A 165 18.23 -9.67 -19.02
CA GLU A 165 19.39 -8.83 -18.66
C GLU A 165 19.72 -8.95 -17.17
N PHE A 166 20.85 -9.55 -16.82
CA PHE A 166 21.30 -9.76 -15.45
C PHE A 166 22.46 -8.82 -15.10
N TYR A 167 22.31 -8.12 -13.97
CA TYR A 167 23.33 -7.22 -13.41
C TYR A 167 24.08 -7.87 -12.24
N GLY A 168 23.57 -8.99 -11.73
CA GLY A 168 24.23 -9.82 -10.76
C GLY A 168 24.03 -9.42 -9.29
N GLY A 169 22.99 -8.64 -8.98
CA GLY A 169 22.59 -8.39 -7.60
C GLY A 169 22.14 -9.68 -6.91
N ASP A 170 22.46 -9.81 -5.61
CA ASP A 170 22.22 -11.03 -4.83
C ASP A 170 21.92 -10.76 -3.35
N PHE A 171 21.52 -11.79 -2.59
CA PHE A 171 21.21 -11.68 -1.18
C PHE A 171 22.41 -11.29 -0.32
N LYS A 172 23.61 -11.74 -0.66
CA LYS A 172 24.82 -11.36 0.06
C LYS A 172 25.12 -9.87 -0.12
N GLY A 173 24.99 -9.34 -1.32
CA GLY A 173 25.10 -7.91 -1.59
C GLY A 173 24.07 -7.09 -0.81
N VAL A 174 22.81 -7.59 -0.70
CA VAL A 174 21.80 -6.93 0.15
C VAL A 174 22.21 -6.96 1.62
N GLU A 175 22.71 -8.10 2.12
CA GLU A 175 23.20 -8.22 3.50
C GLU A 175 24.29 -7.19 3.82
N GLU A 176 25.24 -7.00 2.91
CA GLU A 176 26.33 -6.02 3.04
C GLU A 176 25.86 -4.56 3.06
N LYS A 177 24.66 -4.28 2.58
CA LYS A 177 24.06 -2.94 2.58
C LYS A 177 22.97 -2.72 3.64
N LEU A 178 22.81 -3.63 4.60
CA LEU A 178 21.82 -3.51 5.68
C LEU A 178 22.05 -2.26 6.56
N ASP A 179 23.30 -1.81 6.71
CA ASP A 179 23.60 -0.62 7.50
C ASP A 179 23.08 0.67 6.82
N HIS A 180 23.08 0.73 5.49
CA HIS A 180 22.41 1.81 4.75
C HIS A 180 20.92 1.82 5.06
N LEU A 181 20.25 0.66 4.99
CA LEU A 181 18.81 0.55 5.28
C LEU A 181 18.49 0.93 6.74
N SER A 182 19.35 0.54 7.68
CA SER A 182 19.22 0.92 9.10
C SER A 182 19.36 2.43 9.28
N SER A 183 20.35 3.05 8.62
CA SER A 183 20.59 4.50 8.66
C SER A 183 19.46 5.29 8.04
N LEU A 184 18.86 4.79 6.95
CA LEU A 184 17.67 5.36 6.35
C LEU A 184 16.45 5.27 7.29
N GLY A 185 16.47 4.35 8.26
CA GLY A 185 15.38 4.13 9.22
C GLY A 185 14.34 3.11 8.78
N VAL A 186 14.60 2.34 7.73
CA VAL A 186 13.75 1.25 7.23
C VAL A 186 13.55 0.18 8.31
N THR A 187 12.37 -0.38 8.38
CA THR A 187 12.02 -1.45 9.33
C THR A 187 11.66 -2.77 8.67
N SER A 188 11.49 -2.75 7.36
CA SER A 188 11.08 -3.95 6.62
C SER A 188 11.59 -3.89 5.18
N ILE A 189 12.04 -5.04 4.67
CA ILE A 189 12.39 -5.24 3.27
C ILE A 189 11.25 -6.00 2.60
N TYR A 190 10.87 -5.56 1.41
CA TYR A 190 10.01 -6.27 0.50
C TYR A 190 10.79 -6.60 -0.78
N PHE A 191 11.04 -7.89 -1.03
CA PHE A 191 11.62 -8.36 -2.27
C PHE A 191 10.55 -8.61 -3.32
N THR A 192 10.81 -8.22 -4.59
CA THR A 192 10.15 -8.85 -5.73
C THR A 192 10.48 -10.35 -5.73
N PRO A 193 9.85 -11.20 -6.58
CA PRO A 193 9.99 -12.65 -6.43
C PRO A 193 11.44 -13.12 -6.29
N ILE A 194 11.64 -14.11 -5.43
CA ILE A 194 12.94 -14.66 -5.05
C ILE A 194 13.17 -16.08 -5.56
N PHE A 195 12.19 -16.68 -6.21
CA PHE A 195 12.21 -18.06 -6.68
C PHE A 195 13.00 -18.21 -7.99
N ALA A 196 13.54 -19.40 -8.22
CA ALA A 196 14.20 -19.73 -9.48
C ALA A 196 13.26 -19.50 -10.69
N SER A 197 13.77 -18.88 -11.76
CA SER A 197 13.00 -18.54 -12.95
C SER A 197 13.89 -18.42 -14.18
N ARG A 198 13.31 -18.08 -15.34
CA ARG A 198 14.03 -17.74 -16.56
C ARG A 198 14.01 -16.26 -16.89
N SER A 199 13.87 -15.42 -15.86
CA SER A 199 13.91 -13.95 -15.98
C SER A 199 14.55 -13.31 -14.76
N ASN A 200 15.06 -12.10 -14.93
CA ASN A 200 15.60 -11.30 -13.82
C ASN A 200 14.52 -10.83 -12.83
N HIS A 201 13.26 -10.73 -13.27
CA HIS A 201 12.12 -10.30 -12.46
C HIS A 201 11.49 -11.45 -11.66
N ARG A 202 11.73 -12.69 -12.04
CA ARG A 202 11.30 -13.91 -11.34
C ARG A 202 9.79 -14.13 -11.16
N TYR A 203 8.96 -13.39 -11.88
CA TYR A 203 7.51 -13.61 -11.89
C TYR A 203 7.11 -14.89 -12.64
N ASP A 204 7.97 -15.43 -13.49
CA ASP A 204 7.83 -16.73 -14.17
C ASP A 204 8.50 -17.86 -13.36
N ALA A 205 8.13 -18.01 -12.09
CA ALA A 205 8.71 -18.97 -11.17
C ALA A 205 8.73 -20.40 -11.73
N SER A 206 9.91 -20.99 -11.78
CA SER A 206 10.13 -22.41 -12.17
C SER A 206 10.09 -23.35 -10.96
N SER A 207 10.08 -22.82 -9.76
CA SER A 207 9.91 -23.52 -8.49
C SER A 207 9.38 -22.54 -7.45
N PHE A 208 8.66 -23.03 -6.45
CA PHE A 208 8.27 -22.29 -5.25
C PHE A 208 8.92 -22.86 -3.99
N GLU A 209 9.78 -23.84 -4.12
CA GLU A 209 10.30 -24.61 -2.98
C GLU A 209 11.66 -24.12 -2.50
N SER A 210 12.39 -23.39 -3.33
CA SER A 210 13.72 -22.86 -3.00
C SER A 210 13.93 -21.45 -3.57
N ALA A 211 14.77 -20.67 -2.90
CA ALA A 211 15.25 -19.40 -3.43
C ALA A 211 16.16 -19.62 -4.64
N ASP A 212 16.18 -18.65 -5.56
CA ASP A 212 16.97 -18.71 -6.78
C ASP A 212 18.48 -18.87 -6.47
N PRO A 213 19.14 -19.91 -7.01
CA PRO A 213 20.60 -20.06 -6.88
C PRO A 213 21.39 -18.84 -7.38
N LEU A 214 20.87 -18.11 -8.39
CA LEU A 214 21.50 -16.87 -8.87
C LEU A 214 21.47 -15.75 -7.84
N LEU A 215 20.57 -15.81 -6.85
CA LEU A 215 20.54 -14.90 -5.70
C LEU A 215 21.35 -15.42 -4.50
N GLY A 216 21.86 -16.65 -4.57
CA GLY A 216 22.61 -17.32 -3.50
C GLY A 216 21.82 -18.41 -2.77
N GLY A 217 20.61 -18.73 -3.24
CA GLY A 217 19.79 -19.83 -2.73
C GLY A 217 19.29 -19.62 -1.29
N ASP A 218 18.80 -20.71 -0.71
CA ASP A 218 18.19 -20.72 0.62
C ASP A 218 19.14 -20.26 1.73
N GLU A 219 20.40 -20.69 1.68
CA GLU A 219 21.39 -20.37 2.71
C GLU A 219 21.67 -18.87 2.80
N ALA A 220 21.88 -18.22 1.64
CA ALA A 220 22.12 -16.78 1.60
C ALA A 220 20.89 -15.98 2.04
N LEU A 221 19.68 -16.44 1.68
CA LEU A 221 18.44 -15.80 2.13
C LEU A 221 18.24 -15.93 3.65
N ILE A 222 18.52 -17.10 4.22
CA ILE A 222 18.45 -17.33 5.68
C ILE A 222 19.47 -16.47 6.42
N ALA A 223 20.71 -16.36 5.90
CA ALA A 223 21.75 -15.50 6.46
C ALA A 223 21.32 -14.02 6.44
N LEU A 224 20.87 -13.53 5.28
CA LEU A 224 20.34 -12.18 5.12
C LEU A 224 19.19 -11.91 6.11
N ARG A 225 18.21 -12.82 6.20
CA ARG A 225 17.07 -12.67 7.10
C ARG A 225 17.52 -12.57 8.56
N LYS A 226 18.46 -13.40 9.00
CA LYS A 226 19.03 -13.35 10.36
C LYS A 226 19.75 -12.01 10.61
N ALA A 227 20.57 -11.56 9.66
CA ALA A 227 21.28 -10.28 9.75
C ALA A 227 20.33 -9.07 9.77
N ALA A 228 19.26 -9.11 8.97
CA ALA A 228 18.21 -8.09 8.95
C ALA A 228 17.44 -8.05 10.29
N ASN A 229 17.03 -9.22 10.81
CA ASN A 229 16.33 -9.32 12.10
C ASN A 229 17.19 -8.80 13.27
N ALA A 230 18.51 -9.04 13.26
CA ALA A 230 19.43 -8.51 14.26
C ALA A 230 19.45 -6.97 14.29
N ARG A 231 19.04 -6.31 13.18
CA ARG A 231 18.88 -4.86 13.05
C ARG A 231 17.43 -4.39 13.23
N GLY A 232 16.52 -5.28 13.61
CA GLY A 232 15.07 -4.99 13.72
C GLY A 232 14.37 -4.82 12.38
N ILE A 233 14.95 -5.29 11.28
CA ILE A 233 14.40 -5.24 9.93
C ILE A 233 13.74 -6.58 9.59
N LYS A 234 12.44 -6.56 9.29
CA LYS A 234 11.69 -7.72 8.83
C LYS A 234 11.88 -7.93 7.32
N VAL A 235 11.74 -9.17 6.88
CA VAL A 235 11.87 -9.53 5.46
C VAL A 235 10.59 -10.19 4.98
N MET A 236 10.05 -9.75 3.84
CA MET A 236 8.97 -10.40 3.11
C MET A 236 9.27 -10.45 1.62
N SER A 237 8.55 -11.27 0.90
CA SER A 237 8.72 -11.43 -0.54
C SER A 237 7.38 -11.44 -1.29
N ASP A 238 7.48 -11.58 -2.59
CA ASP A 238 6.41 -11.69 -3.55
C ASP A 238 6.08 -13.14 -3.86
N LEU A 239 4.82 -13.46 -4.07
CA LEU A 239 4.34 -14.77 -4.48
C LEU A 239 3.39 -14.65 -5.66
N THR A 240 3.73 -15.29 -6.76
CA THR A 240 2.85 -15.41 -7.94
C THR A 240 1.82 -16.51 -7.69
N THR A 241 0.59 -16.15 -7.41
CA THR A 241 -0.53 -17.10 -7.25
C THR A 241 -1.39 -17.20 -8.50
N ASN A 242 -1.33 -16.22 -9.41
CA ASN A 242 -2.12 -16.22 -10.63
C ASN A 242 -1.57 -17.17 -11.71
N HIS A 243 -0.25 -17.35 -11.76
CA HIS A 243 0.46 -18.13 -12.78
C HIS A 243 1.77 -18.68 -12.22
N CYS A 244 2.35 -19.64 -12.91
CA CYS A 244 3.75 -20.05 -12.71
C CYS A 244 4.55 -19.79 -13.99
N GLY A 245 5.85 -20.07 -14.00
CA GLY A 245 6.66 -20.05 -15.20
C GLY A 245 6.42 -21.28 -16.08
N LEU A 246 6.63 -21.15 -17.39
CA LEU A 246 6.59 -22.31 -18.30
C LEU A 246 7.65 -23.36 -17.94
N GLY A 247 8.74 -22.98 -17.27
CA GLY A 247 9.76 -23.91 -16.77
C GLY A 247 9.35 -24.70 -15.53
N HIS A 248 8.20 -24.44 -14.93
CA HIS A 248 7.75 -25.10 -13.70
C HIS A 248 7.41 -26.59 -13.97
N PRO A 249 7.83 -27.55 -13.11
CA PRO A 249 7.55 -28.98 -13.28
C PRO A 249 6.07 -29.29 -13.44
N TRP A 250 5.17 -28.55 -12.79
CA TRP A 250 3.73 -28.77 -12.90
C TRP A 250 3.23 -28.63 -14.34
N ILE A 251 3.56 -27.56 -15.03
CA ILE A 251 3.12 -27.36 -16.42
C ILE A 251 3.88 -28.28 -17.37
N GLN A 252 5.17 -28.56 -17.14
CA GLN A 252 5.95 -29.47 -17.97
C GLN A 252 5.35 -30.89 -17.95
N LYS A 253 5.00 -31.39 -16.75
CA LYS A 253 4.32 -32.68 -16.58
C LYS A 253 2.94 -32.67 -17.23
N ALA A 254 2.16 -31.61 -17.07
CA ALA A 254 0.84 -31.47 -17.67
C ALA A 254 0.86 -31.40 -19.23
N LEU A 255 1.95 -30.89 -19.82
CA LEU A 255 2.13 -30.86 -21.27
C LEU A 255 2.59 -32.19 -21.84
N SER A 256 3.46 -32.92 -21.12
CA SER A 256 3.99 -34.22 -21.58
C SER A 256 3.01 -35.37 -21.39
N ASP A 257 2.14 -35.29 -20.37
CA ASP A 257 1.16 -36.33 -20.05
C ASP A 257 -0.25 -35.74 -19.84
N PRO A 258 -1.18 -35.93 -20.79
CA PRO A 258 -2.56 -35.46 -20.67
C PRO A 258 -3.32 -36.06 -19.48
N ASN A 259 -2.89 -37.20 -18.95
CA ASN A 259 -3.48 -37.87 -17.79
C ASN A 259 -2.80 -37.49 -16.46
N SER A 260 -1.82 -36.64 -16.52
CA SER A 260 -1.10 -36.17 -15.33
C SER A 260 -2.05 -35.51 -14.32
N GLU A 261 -1.82 -35.78 -13.04
CA GLU A 261 -2.51 -35.09 -11.93
C GLU A 261 -2.35 -33.58 -11.96
N THR A 262 -1.24 -33.04 -12.54
CA THR A 262 -1.01 -31.60 -12.66
C THR A 262 -1.82 -30.98 -13.80
N ARG A 263 -2.50 -31.76 -14.60
CA ARG A 263 -3.34 -31.26 -15.69
C ARG A 263 -4.45 -30.35 -15.19
N GLU A 264 -5.06 -30.66 -14.05
CA GLU A 264 -6.11 -29.87 -13.43
C GLU A 264 -5.62 -28.56 -12.83
N PHE A 265 -4.31 -28.37 -12.69
CA PHE A 265 -3.74 -27.12 -12.15
C PHE A 265 -3.80 -25.95 -13.12
N PHE A 266 -4.17 -26.18 -14.37
CA PHE A 266 -4.15 -25.18 -15.43
C PHE A 266 -5.48 -25.11 -16.18
N TYR A 267 -5.73 -23.95 -16.78
CA TYR A 267 -6.83 -23.77 -17.73
C TYR A 267 -6.37 -24.16 -19.13
N TRP A 268 -7.12 -25.04 -19.78
CA TRP A 268 -6.85 -25.52 -21.14
C TRP A 268 -7.88 -24.94 -22.11
N SER A 269 -7.44 -24.52 -23.30
CA SER A 269 -8.32 -23.95 -24.32
C SER A 269 -7.81 -24.23 -25.73
N PRO A 270 -8.63 -24.82 -26.58
CA PRO A 270 -8.29 -25.03 -28.00
C PRO A 270 -8.16 -23.68 -28.75
N LYS A 271 -8.72 -22.60 -28.22
CA LYS A 271 -8.59 -21.25 -28.77
C LYS A 271 -7.24 -20.60 -28.42
N SER A 272 -6.53 -21.15 -27.45
CA SER A 272 -5.20 -20.65 -27.09
C SER A 272 -4.17 -21.20 -28.07
N LYS A 273 -3.30 -20.31 -28.58
CA LYS A 273 -2.16 -20.69 -29.45
C LYS A 273 -1.23 -21.73 -28.80
N TRP A 274 -1.24 -21.83 -27.46
CA TRP A 274 -0.35 -22.67 -26.67
C TRP A 274 -1.05 -23.93 -26.15
N GLY A 275 -2.36 -24.11 -26.42
CA GLY A 275 -3.18 -25.19 -25.87
C GLY A 275 -3.62 -24.94 -24.40
N TYR A 276 -2.94 -24.10 -23.67
CA TYR A 276 -3.28 -23.65 -22.31
C TYR A 276 -3.48 -22.12 -22.25
N VAL A 277 -4.14 -21.65 -21.21
CA VAL A 277 -4.34 -20.21 -20.97
C VAL A 277 -3.10 -19.63 -20.29
N GLY A 278 -2.50 -18.63 -20.90
CA GLY A 278 -1.47 -17.80 -20.29
C GLY A 278 -2.03 -16.48 -19.74
N TRP A 279 -1.42 -15.94 -18.69
CA TRP A 279 -1.73 -14.59 -18.24
C TRP A 279 -1.52 -13.58 -19.38
N TRP A 280 -2.58 -12.85 -19.72
CA TRP A 280 -2.60 -11.90 -20.87
C TRP A 280 -2.08 -12.51 -22.18
N ASN A 281 -2.32 -13.80 -22.42
CA ASN A 281 -1.79 -14.54 -23.56
C ASN A 281 -0.26 -14.65 -23.63
N VAL A 282 0.44 -14.44 -22.52
CA VAL A 282 1.90 -14.62 -22.44
C VAL A 282 2.21 -16.11 -22.32
N LYS A 283 2.99 -16.64 -23.27
CA LYS A 283 3.36 -18.08 -23.35
C LYS A 283 4.08 -18.56 -22.09
N SER A 284 5.00 -17.74 -21.56
CA SER A 284 5.84 -18.10 -20.42
C SER A 284 5.11 -18.13 -19.07
N LEU A 285 3.82 -17.71 -19.03
CA LEU A 285 3.06 -17.50 -17.78
C LEU A 285 1.74 -18.29 -17.78
N PRO A 286 1.77 -19.67 -17.75
CA PRO A 286 0.58 -20.50 -17.67
C PRO A 286 -0.24 -20.19 -16.42
N LYS A 287 -1.55 -19.93 -16.62
CA LYS A 287 -2.48 -19.51 -15.58
C LYS A 287 -2.90 -20.69 -14.71
N LEU A 288 -2.82 -20.52 -13.39
CA LEU A 288 -3.21 -21.50 -12.39
C LEU A 288 -4.72 -21.54 -12.18
N ASN A 289 -5.25 -22.76 -12.05
CA ASN A 289 -6.68 -23.06 -11.88
C ASN A 289 -6.97 -23.51 -10.44
N PHE A 290 -7.47 -22.62 -9.61
CA PHE A 290 -7.82 -22.92 -8.22
C PHE A 290 -9.20 -23.57 -8.02
N ALA A 291 -9.87 -24.03 -9.06
CA ALA A 291 -10.90 -25.06 -8.93
C ALA A 291 -10.29 -26.40 -8.43
N SER A 292 -9.00 -26.65 -8.73
CA SER A 292 -8.26 -27.79 -8.20
C SER A 292 -8.00 -27.64 -6.71
N LYS A 293 -8.62 -28.51 -5.90
CA LYS A 293 -8.37 -28.60 -4.45
C LYS A 293 -6.93 -29.03 -4.16
N LYS A 294 -6.36 -29.89 -5.02
CA LYS A 294 -4.98 -30.35 -4.88
C LYS A 294 -4.00 -29.18 -5.01
N LEU A 295 -4.22 -28.30 -5.99
CA LEU A 295 -3.39 -27.09 -6.15
C LEU A 295 -3.52 -26.17 -4.93
N ARG A 296 -4.74 -25.94 -4.41
CA ARG A 296 -4.94 -25.17 -3.15
C ARG A 296 -4.18 -25.79 -2.00
N GLY A 297 -4.23 -27.12 -1.86
CA GLY A 297 -3.45 -27.87 -0.86
C GLY A 297 -1.96 -27.57 -0.95
N LEU A 298 -1.37 -27.67 -2.13
CA LEU A 298 0.05 -27.42 -2.36
C LEU A 298 0.44 -25.96 -2.11
N MET A 299 -0.42 -25.03 -2.49
CA MET A 299 -0.12 -23.61 -2.37
C MET A 299 -0.24 -23.07 -0.93
N TRP A 300 -1.33 -23.38 -0.20
CA TRP A 300 -1.53 -22.81 1.15
C TRP A 300 -2.30 -23.68 2.16
N GLU A 301 -3.13 -24.69 1.76
CA GLU A 301 -4.00 -25.37 2.71
C GLU A 301 -3.27 -26.46 3.50
N ASN A 302 -2.40 -27.26 2.85
CA ASN A 302 -1.66 -28.33 3.50
C ASN A 302 -0.68 -27.80 4.54
N HIS A 303 -0.28 -28.65 5.49
CA HIS A 303 0.67 -28.31 6.54
C HIS A 303 2.02 -27.85 5.95
N ASP A 304 2.54 -28.52 4.95
CA ASP A 304 3.81 -28.31 4.26
C ASP A 304 3.69 -27.49 2.96
N SER A 305 2.56 -26.76 2.82
CA SER A 305 2.29 -25.91 1.66
C SER A 305 3.33 -24.80 1.48
N ILE A 306 3.45 -24.33 0.24
CA ILE A 306 4.40 -23.29 -0.16
C ILE A 306 4.30 -22.07 0.75
N VAL A 307 3.10 -21.51 0.92
CA VAL A 307 2.89 -20.31 1.75
C VAL A 307 3.36 -20.52 3.19
N LYS A 308 2.99 -21.66 3.81
CA LYS A 308 3.30 -21.94 5.21
C LYS A 308 4.79 -22.23 5.44
N ARG A 309 5.45 -22.90 4.49
CA ARG A 309 6.89 -23.20 4.54
C ARG A 309 7.73 -21.94 4.74
N TRP A 310 7.50 -20.91 3.96
CA TRP A 310 8.30 -19.69 3.98
C TRP A 310 8.02 -18.79 5.20
N LEU A 311 6.86 -18.95 5.84
CA LEU A 311 6.52 -18.25 7.08
C LEU A 311 7.15 -18.90 8.31
N ARG A 312 7.59 -20.16 8.22
CA ARG A 312 8.25 -20.90 9.30
C ARG A 312 9.76 -20.72 9.27
N GLU A 313 10.40 -20.99 10.42
CA GLU A 313 11.86 -21.13 10.45
C GLU A 313 12.31 -22.29 9.53
N PRO A 314 13.46 -22.15 8.88
CA PRO A 314 14.47 -21.13 9.05
C PRO A 314 14.23 -19.84 8.22
N PHE A 315 13.25 -19.80 7.32
CA PHE A 315 12.98 -18.64 6.47
C PHE A 315 12.32 -17.49 7.24
N GLY A 316 11.24 -17.77 8.02
CA GLY A 316 10.60 -16.82 8.92
C GLY A 316 10.20 -15.50 8.26
N MET A 317 9.61 -15.57 7.06
CA MET A 317 9.15 -14.38 6.34
C MET A 317 8.04 -13.65 7.10
N ALA A 318 8.02 -12.34 7.04
CA ALA A 318 7.05 -11.50 7.74
C ALA A 318 5.71 -11.41 7.01
N GLY A 319 5.56 -12.01 5.84
CA GLY A 319 4.33 -12.01 5.06
C GLY A 319 4.56 -12.18 3.57
N TRP A 320 3.49 -11.99 2.82
CA TRP A 320 3.47 -12.11 1.37
C TRP A 320 2.80 -10.91 0.69
N ARG A 321 3.41 -10.40 -0.36
CA ARG A 321 2.72 -9.64 -1.40
C ARG A 321 2.28 -10.63 -2.47
N ILE A 322 1.01 -10.60 -2.81
CA ILE A 322 0.46 -11.49 -3.85
C ILE A 322 0.44 -10.75 -5.18
N ASP A 323 1.23 -11.26 -6.11
CA ASP A 323 1.32 -10.78 -7.49
C ASP A 323 -0.02 -10.93 -8.22
N VAL A 324 -0.42 -9.87 -8.97
CA VAL A 324 -1.74 -9.81 -9.64
C VAL A 324 -2.87 -10.39 -8.79
N GLY A 325 -2.90 -10.00 -7.51
CA GLY A 325 -3.87 -10.50 -6.54
C GLY A 325 -5.32 -10.36 -6.98
N ASN A 326 -5.62 -9.33 -7.76
CA ASN A 326 -6.94 -9.12 -8.37
C ASN A 326 -7.33 -10.18 -9.42
N MET A 327 -6.36 -10.87 -10.03
CA MET A 327 -6.61 -11.89 -11.05
C MET A 327 -6.51 -13.31 -10.52
N THR A 328 -6.00 -13.49 -9.30
CA THR A 328 -5.87 -14.81 -8.65
C THR A 328 -7.25 -15.45 -8.49
N GLY A 329 -7.41 -16.65 -9.06
CA GLY A 329 -8.67 -17.39 -9.04
C GLY A 329 -9.78 -16.86 -9.96
N ARG A 330 -9.49 -15.89 -10.81
CA ARG A 330 -10.46 -15.33 -11.77
C ARG A 330 -10.13 -15.73 -13.19
N TYR A 331 -11.03 -16.47 -13.81
CA TYR A 331 -10.98 -16.76 -15.25
C TYR A 331 -12.35 -17.19 -15.76
N TYR A 332 -12.88 -16.51 -16.77
CA TYR A 332 -14.17 -16.77 -17.38
C TYR A 332 -15.32 -16.69 -16.36
N ASP A 333 -16.02 -17.80 -16.09
CA ASP A 333 -17.09 -17.93 -15.09
C ASP A 333 -16.57 -18.27 -13.69
N HIS A 334 -15.27 -18.48 -13.53
CA HIS A 334 -14.63 -18.68 -12.24
C HIS A 334 -14.30 -17.34 -11.58
N ASP A 335 -14.83 -17.10 -10.39
CA ASP A 335 -14.41 -16.02 -9.48
C ASP A 335 -14.29 -16.55 -8.05
N PHE A 336 -13.11 -17.09 -7.75
CA PHE A 336 -12.77 -17.59 -6.42
C PHE A 336 -11.94 -16.57 -5.60
N ASN A 337 -11.73 -15.35 -6.10
CA ASN A 337 -10.75 -14.43 -5.52
C ASN A 337 -10.95 -14.16 -4.04
N ARG A 338 -12.16 -13.80 -3.62
CA ARG A 338 -12.46 -13.49 -2.21
C ARG A 338 -12.34 -14.73 -1.30
N GLU A 339 -12.77 -15.90 -1.79
CA GLU A 339 -12.62 -17.18 -1.10
C GLU A 339 -11.14 -17.53 -0.91
N ILE A 340 -10.35 -17.42 -1.97
CA ILE A 340 -8.90 -17.66 -1.93
C ILE A 340 -8.22 -16.70 -0.96
N ALA A 341 -8.51 -15.41 -1.04
CA ALA A 341 -7.93 -14.40 -0.15
C ALA A 341 -8.21 -14.72 1.33
N LYS A 342 -9.43 -15.16 1.65
CA LYS A 342 -9.82 -15.57 3.00
C LYS A 342 -9.12 -16.87 3.44
N SER A 343 -9.08 -17.89 2.56
CA SER A 343 -8.42 -19.17 2.84
C SER A 343 -6.91 -18.99 3.02
N LEU A 344 -6.27 -18.22 2.14
CA LEU A 344 -4.86 -17.89 2.23
C LEU A 344 -4.51 -17.16 3.53
N ARG A 345 -5.33 -16.16 3.91
CA ARG A 345 -5.15 -15.46 5.18
C ARG A 345 -5.27 -16.37 6.38
N ASN A 346 -6.27 -17.27 6.39
CA ASN A 346 -6.43 -18.27 7.46
C ASN A 346 -5.17 -19.14 7.59
N ALA A 347 -4.67 -19.68 6.48
CA ALA A 347 -3.47 -20.49 6.46
C ALA A 347 -2.22 -19.74 6.98
N MET A 348 -2.12 -18.45 6.68
CA MET A 348 -1.04 -17.60 7.18
C MET A 348 -1.18 -17.34 8.68
N GLU A 349 -2.39 -16.97 9.16
CA GLU A 349 -2.65 -16.70 10.58
C GLU A 349 -2.43 -17.96 11.46
N GLU A 350 -2.80 -19.15 10.96
CA GLU A 350 -2.52 -20.44 11.62
C GLU A 350 -1.03 -20.71 11.77
N THR A 351 -0.23 -20.26 10.80
CA THR A 351 1.22 -20.54 10.77
C THR A 351 2.02 -19.47 11.50
N ASN A 352 1.70 -18.20 11.25
CA ASN A 352 2.31 -17.03 11.84
C ASN A 352 1.29 -15.89 11.91
N PRO A 353 0.61 -15.67 13.05
CA PRO A 353 -0.41 -14.63 13.20
C PRO A 353 0.15 -13.20 13.05
N GLU A 354 1.48 -13.04 13.13
CA GLU A 354 2.15 -11.76 12.88
C GLU A 354 2.53 -11.57 11.40
N SER A 355 2.05 -12.42 10.49
CA SER A 355 2.32 -12.29 9.05
C SER A 355 1.36 -11.31 8.37
N TRP A 356 1.88 -10.54 7.42
CA TRP A 356 1.11 -9.58 6.62
C TRP A 356 0.80 -10.12 5.23
N LEU A 357 -0.46 -9.98 4.81
CA LEU A 357 -0.94 -10.37 3.48
C LEU A 357 -1.41 -9.13 2.73
N VAL A 358 -0.67 -8.73 1.71
CA VAL A 358 -0.99 -7.58 0.85
C VAL A 358 -1.13 -8.01 -0.60
N ALA A 359 -2.20 -7.58 -1.28
CA ALA A 359 -2.43 -7.90 -2.69
C ALA A 359 -1.86 -6.81 -3.61
N GLU A 360 -1.31 -7.21 -4.74
CA GLU A 360 -1.29 -6.29 -5.87
C GLU A 360 -2.70 -6.27 -6.47
N ASN A 361 -3.44 -5.27 -6.11
CA ASN A 361 -4.75 -4.97 -6.65
C ASN A 361 -4.78 -3.45 -6.88
N GLY A 362 -4.23 -3.03 -8.02
CA GLY A 362 -4.01 -1.63 -8.36
C GLY A 362 -5.26 -0.89 -8.80
N ASP A 363 -6.33 -1.63 -9.11
CA ASP A 363 -7.60 -1.07 -9.55
C ASP A 363 -8.58 -0.89 -8.39
N PHE A 364 -9.74 -0.35 -8.70
CA PHE A 364 -10.75 -0.04 -7.70
C PHE A 364 -11.63 -1.26 -7.41
N PHE A 365 -11.11 -2.20 -6.61
CA PHE A 365 -11.85 -3.39 -6.16
C PHE A 365 -12.16 -3.31 -4.66
N ALA A 366 -13.01 -2.34 -4.27
CA ALA A 366 -13.41 -2.17 -2.88
C ALA A 366 -13.99 -3.47 -2.27
N GLU A 367 -14.69 -4.26 -3.09
CA GLU A 367 -15.26 -5.53 -2.65
C GLU A 367 -14.23 -6.59 -2.30
N ASP A 368 -13.06 -6.59 -2.95
CA ASP A 368 -11.96 -7.51 -2.63
C ASP A 368 -11.27 -7.13 -1.31
N LEU A 369 -11.39 -5.84 -0.91
CA LEU A 369 -10.83 -5.30 0.32
C LEU A 369 -11.88 -5.23 1.45
N ASP A 370 -12.68 -6.26 1.57
CA ASP A 370 -13.78 -6.38 2.56
C ASP A 370 -13.32 -6.51 4.02
N GLY A 371 -12.03 -6.71 4.24
CA GLY A 371 -11.42 -6.91 5.55
C GLY A 371 -11.36 -8.37 6.02
N PHE A 372 -11.92 -9.32 5.25
CA PHE A 372 -11.88 -10.76 5.57
C PHE A 372 -10.70 -11.49 4.91
N GLY A 373 -10.34 -11.11 3.69
CA GLY A 373 -9.24 -11.68 2.93
C GLY A 373 -7.97 -10.84 3.07
N TRP A 374 -7.61 -10.13 2.02
CA TRP A 374 -6.43 -9.26 2.01
C TRP A 374 -6.44 -8.31 3.21
N HIS A 375 -5.32 -8.15 3.91
CA HIS A 375 -5.23 -7.09 4.93
C HIS A 375 -5.32 -5.72 4.28
N GLY A 376 -4.69 -5.55 3.12
CA GLY A 376 -4.68 -4.33 2.32
C GLY A 376 -4.21 -4.61 0.89
N THR A 377 -4.00 -3.55 0.13
CA THR A 377 -3.51 -3.59 -1.25
C THR A 377 -2.28 -2.70 -1.43
N MET A 378 -1.55 -2.87 -2.55
CA MET A 378 -0.68 -1.83 -3.08
C MET A 378 -1.56 -0.68 -3.59
N ASN A 379 -1.64 0.40 -2.82
CA ASN A 379 -2.64 1.45 -3.01
C ASN A 379 -2.27 2.43 -4.15
N TYR A 380 -2.21 1.92 -5.37
CA TYR A 380 -1.98 2.74 -6.55
C TYR A 380 -3.12 3.73 -6.80
N ASN A 381 -4.38 3.28 -6.74
CA ASN A 381 -5.53 4.11 -7.08
C ASN A 381 -5.90 5.15 -6.02
N GLY A 382 -5.75 4.80 -4.73
CA GLY A 382 -6.11 5.71 -3.64
C GLY A 382 -4.95 6.57 -3.16
N PHE A 383 -3.71 6.36 -3.65
CA PHE A 383 -2.55 7.10 -3.22
C PHE A 383 -1.61 7.49 -4.38
N THR A 384 -0.97 6.53 -5.06
CA THR A 384 0.07 6.82 -6.06
C THR A 384 -0.47 7.63 -7.22
N LYS A 385 -1.52 7.14 -7.86
CA LYS A 385 -2.14 7.73 -9.06
C LYS A 385 -2.67 9.15 -8.82
N PRO A 386 -3.44 9.44 -7.75
CA PRO A 386 -3.88 10.80 -7.44
C PRO A 386 -2.72 11.77 -7.27
N ILE A 387 -1.67 11.38 -6.52
CA ILE A 387 -0.50 12.21 -6.29
C ILE A 387 0.27 12.46 -7.60
N TRP A 388 0.50 11.42 -8.40
CA TRP A 388 1.16 11.57 -9.70
C TRP A 388 0.42 12.55 -10.60
N TYR A 389 -0.90 12.41 -10.71
CA TYR A 389 -1.72 13.29 -11.55
C TYR A 389 -1.72 14.75 -11.08
N TRP A 390 -1.62 14.94 -9.77
CA TRP A 390 -1.55 16.29 -9.20
C TRP A 390 -0.19 16.95 -9.36
N ILE A 391 0.93 16.21 -9.15
CA ILE A 391 2.26 16.80 -8.98
C ILE A 391 3.18 16.67 -10.21
N ASN A 392 2.80 15.88 -11.24
CA ASN A 392 3.69 15.58 -12.36
C ASN A 392 4.19 16.84 -13.10
N SER A 393 5.39 16.72 -13.68
CA SER A 393 6.05 17.78 -14.45
C SER A 393 5.35 18.08 -15.79
N GLY A 394 4.63 17.08 -16.33
CA GLY A 394 4.07 17.10 -17.68
C GLY A 394 5.06 16.69 -18.77
N ASP A 395 6.14 16.01 -18.40
CA ASP A 395 7.07 15.43 -19.35
C ASP A 395 6.35 14.37 -20.21
N LYS A 396 6.29 14.62 -21.53
CA LYS A 396 5.62 13.75 -22.51
C LYS A 396 6.34 12.42 -22.75
N LYS A 397 7.57 12.26 -22.27
CA LYS A 397 8.32 11.00 -22.34
C LYS A 397 7.80 9.98 -21.32
N ILE A 398 7.12 10.43 -20.26
CA ILE A 398 6.50 9.56 -19.27
C ILE A 398 5.25 8.95 -19.89
N LYS A 399 5.27 7.64 -20.12
CA LYS A 399 4.17 6.88 -20.73
C LYS A 399 3.46 5.97 -19.74
N ASP A 400 3.88 5.96 -18.49
CA ASP A 400 3.25 5.18 -17.42
C ASP A 400 1.99 5.90 -16.93
N SER A 401 0.84 5.49 -17.44
CA SER A 401 -0.46 6.12 -17.17
C SER A 401 -1.41 5.19 -16.41
N PHE A 402 -0.92 4.16 -15.73
CA PHE A 402 -1.76 3.20 -14.99
C PHE A 402 -2.88 2.58 -15.85
N GLY A 403 -2.54 2.16 -17.07
CA GLY A 403 -3.48 1.59 -18.02
C GLY A 403 -4.38 2.60 -18.75
N MET A 404 -4.27 3.89 -18.42
CA MET A 404 -4.94 4.95 -19.17
C MET A 404 -4.13 5.37 -20.41
N PRO A 405 -4.78 5.93 -21.45
CA PRO A 405 -4.03 6.50 -22.57
C PRO A 405 -3.04 7.58 -22.10
N ALA A 406 -1.79 7.49 -22.59
CA ALA A 406 -0.77 8.50 -22.34
C ALA A 406 -1.13 9.85 -23.01
N PRO A 407 -0.62 11.00 -22.54
CA PRO A 407 0.28 11.21 -21.38
C PRO A 407 -0.41 11.17 -20.03
N LEU A 408 0.38 11.25 -18.95
CA LEU A 408 -0.17 11.38 -17.59
C LEU A 408 -1.14 12.56 -17.50
N PRO A 409 -2.36 12.36 -16.98
CA PRO A 409 -3.30 13.45 -16.71
C PRO A 409 -2.72 14.47 -15.73
N LYS A 410 -3.21 15.73 -15.85
CA LYS A 410 -2.98 16.78 -14.85
C LYS A 410 -4.31 17.14 -14.20
N ILE A 411 -4.35 17.01 -12.89
CA ILE A 411 -5.52 17.38 -12.09
C ILE A 411 -5.17 18.44 -11.06
N ASP A 412 -6.17 19.08 -10.51
CA ASP A 412 -6.02 19.96 -9.34
C ASP A 412 -6.08 19.20 -8.02
N GLY A 413 -5.91 19.92 -6.90
CA GLY A 413 -5.91 19.29 -5.58
C GLY A 413 -7.28 18.81 -5.14
N GLU A 414 -8.35 19.47 -5.59
CA GLU A 414 -9.73 19.04 -5.34
C GLU A 414 -10.01 17.67 -5.98
N ALA A 415 -9.63 17.50 -7.24
CA ALA A 415 -9.80 16.23 -7.94
C ALA A 415 -8.90 15.13 -7.35
N MET A 416 -7.66 15.45 -6.96
CA MET A 416 -6.77 14.53 -6.25
C MET A 416 -7.42 14.02 -4.97
N VAL A 417 -7.90 14.93 -4.12
CA VAL A 417 -8.55 14.57 -2.85
C VAL A 417 -9.85 13.78 -3.08
N ALA A 418 -10.63 14.13 -4.10
CA ALA A 418 -11.83 13.38 -4.46
C ALA A 418 -11.50 11.92 -4.81
N MET A 419 -10.46 11.66 -5.62
CA MET A 419 -9.99 10.30 -5.92
C MET A 419 -9.58 9.56 -4.65
N MET A 420 -8.77 10.19 -3.78
CA MET A 420 -8.32 9.59 -2.53
C MET A 420 -9.48 9.26 -1.59
N ARG A 421 -10.48 10.14 -1.48
CA ARG A 421 -11.70 9.93 -0.68
C ARG A 421 -12.57 8.79 -1.20
N GLN A 422 -12.77 8.71 -2.51
CA GLN A 422 -13.55 7.63 -3.12
C GLN A 422 -12.94 6.27 -2.83
N PHE A 423 -11.63 6.12 -2.99
CA PHE A 423 -10.96 4.87 -2.66
C PHE A 423 -11.06 4.56 -1.16
N ALA A 424 -10.69 5.51 -0.30
CA ALA A 424 -10.72 5.32 1.15
C ALA A 424 -12.15 5.04 1.67
N GLY A 425 -13.16 5.69 1.09
CA GLY A 425 -14.57 5.53 1.47
C GLY A 425 -15.16 4.18 1.07
N GLY A 426 -14.61 3.51 0.08
CA GLY A 426 -15.09 2.20 -0.39
C GLY A 426 -14.67 1.03 0.49
N ILE A 427 -13.67 1.18 1.35
CA ILE A 427 -13.05 0.09 2.12
C ILE A 427 -13.09 0.35 3.64
N PRO A 428 -13.02 -0.70 4.49
CA PRO A 428 -12.88 -0.52 5.93
C PRO A 428 -11.61 0.28 6.28
N TRP A 429 -11.66 1.13 7.29
CA TRP A 429 -10.49 1.86 7.79
C TRP A 429 -9.29 0.94 8.07
N ARG A 430 -9.55 -0.25 8.62
CA ARG A 430 -8.51 -1.26 8.89
C ARG A 430 -7.75 -1.68 7.62
N SER A 431 -8.46 -1.83 6.49
CA SER A 431 -7.85 -2.17 5.20
C SER A 431 -7.09 -0.98 4.60
N LEU A 432 -7.58 0.24 4.80
CA LEU A 432 -6.86 1.45 4.39
C LEU A 432 -5.49 1.56 5.09
N VAL A 433 -5.47 1.44 6.42
CA VAL A 433 -4.22 1.59 7.20
C VAL A 433 -3.28 0.39 7.05
N ALA A 434 -3.77 -0.76 6.62
CA ALA A 434 -2.98 -1.94 6.29
C ALA A 434 -2.61 -2.03 4.80
N SER A 435 -3.01 -1.06 3.97
CA SER A 435 -2.59 -1.00 2.57
C SER A 435 -1.20 -0.38 2.44
N MET A 436 -0.39 -0.94 1.53
CA MET A 436 0.91 -0.39 1.16
C MET A 436 0.70 0.87 0.34
N ILE A 437 1.22 2.00 0.80
CA ILE A 437 1.26 3.27 0.05
C ILE A 437 2.66 3.50 -0.49
N LEU A 438 2.76 4.00 -1.71
CA LEU A 438 4.01 4.11 -2.45
C LEU A 438 3.97 5.24 -3.48
N LEU A 439 5.12 5.83 -3.79
CA LEU A 439 5.27 6.82 -4.87
C LEU A 439 5.81 6.21 -6.15
N GLY A 440 6.44 5.05 -6.06
CA GLY A 440 6.97 4.27 -7.18
C GLY A 440 7.15 2.81 -6.81
N SER A 441 7.40 1.96 -7.81
CA SER A 441 7.72 0.55 -7.65
C SER A 441 8.56 0.06 -8.83
N HIS A 442 8.97 -1.20 -8.78
CA HIS A 442 9.68 -1.85 -9.89
C HIS A 442 8.86 -1.93 -11.21
N ASP A 443 7.54 -1.71 -11.16
CA ASP A 443 6.64 -1.74 -12.33
C ASP A 443 6.31 -0.36 -12.88
N ARG A 444 6.77 0.70 -12.23
CA ARG A 444 6.37 2.08 -12.54
C ARG A 444 7.58 2.96 -12.83
N ALA A 445 7.31 4.09 -13.47
CA ALA A 445 8.31 5.15 -13.59
C ALA A 445 8.78 5.61 -12.21
N ARG A 446 10.03 6.08 -12.12
CA ARG A 446 10.59 6.62 -10.88
C ARG A 446 9.95 7.94 -10.52
N PHE A 447 9.66 8.15 -9.25
CA PHE A 447 9.00 9.38 -8.78
C PHE A 447 9.82 10.64 -9.08
N GLN A 448 11.16 10.56 -9.01
CA GLN A 448 12.04 11.67 -9.42
C GLN A 448 11.82 12.09 -10.88
N THR A 449 11.57 11.14 -11.77
CA THR A 449 11.22 11.42 -13.18
C THR A 449 9.82 12.02 -13.30
N ILE A 450 8.84 11.51 -12.53
CA ILE A 450 7.46 12.04 -12.52
C ILE A 450 7.43 13.53 -12.17
N VAL A 451 8.18 13.93 -11.16
CA VAL A 451 8.24 15.34 -10.72
C VAL A 451 9.17 16.21 -11.57
N GLY A 452 9.83 15.64 -12.58
CA GLY A 452 10.73 16.39 -13.48
C GLY A 452 12.03 16.80 -12.82
N LYS A 453 12.56 15.95 -11.92
CA LYS A 453 13.79 16.18 -11.14
C LYS A 453 13.69 17.33 -10.11
N ASP A 454 12.49 17.83 -9.88
CA ASP A 454 12.23 18.89 -8.91
C ASP A 454 12.27 18.29 -7.50
N VAL A 455 13.31 18.62 -6.72
CA VAL A 455 13.55 18.10 -5.39
C VAL A 455 12.43 18.54 -4.42
N ASP A 456 11.95 19.79 -4.51
CA ASP A 456 10.90 20.31 -3.64
C ASP A 456 9.58 19.56 -3.86
N ARG A 457 9.25 19.22 -5.12
CA ARG A 457 8.09 18.36 -5.46
C ARG A 457 8.29 16.92 -4.99
N ASN A 458 9.50 16.39 -5.08
CA ASN A 458 9.80 15.05 -4.57
C ASN A 458 9.56 15.00 -3.05
N ILE A 459 10.10 15.96 -2.30
CA ILE A 459 9.87 16.11 -0.86
C ILE A 459 8.37 16.28 -0.54
N ALA A 460 7.63 16.99 -1.39
CA ALA A 460 6.17 17.14 -1.23
C ALA A 460 5.44 15.79 -1.31
N GLY A 461 5.76 14.96 -2.30
CA GLY A 461 5.23 13.59 -2.41
C GLY A 461 5.66 12.71 -1.24
N MET A 462 6.95 12.75 -0.86
CA MET A 462 7.49 11.99 0.27
C MET A 462 6.84 12.40 1.60
N THR A 463 6.56 13.70 1.80
CA THR A 463 5.81 14.17 2.98
C THR A 463 4.43 13.51 3.04
N MET A 464 3.70 13.45 1.91
CA MET A 464 2.43 12.74 1.86
C MET A 464 2.60 11.24 2.12
N LEU A 465 3.62 10.59 1.55
CA LEU A 465 3.91 9.18 1.77
C LEU A 465 4.11 8.85 3.25
N MET A 466 4.85 9.66 3.99
CA MET A 466 5.16 9.41 5.39
C MET A 466 4.06 9.85 6.35
N THR A 467 3.08 10.64 5.91
CA THR A 467 2.05 11.20 6.80
C THR A 467 0.62 10.74 6.47
N TYR A 468 0.35 10.18 5.30
CA TYR A 468 -0.96 9.62 4.95
C TYR A 468 -1.20 8.28 5.68
N PRO A 469 -2.48 7.87 5.95
CA PRO A 469 -2.80 6.55 6.47
C PRO A 469 -2.40 5.43 5.51
N GLY A 470 -1.69 4.43 6.02
CA GLY A 470 -1.19 3.28 5.25
C GLY A 470 0.21 2.87 5.68
N VAL A 471 0.76 1.86 5.06
CA VAL A 471 2.11 1.32 5.28
C VAL A 471 3.03 1.85 4.18
N PRO A 472 3.91 2.83 4.46
CA PRO A 472 4.74 3.43 3.44
C PRO A 472 5.81 2.47 2.92
N SER A 473 6.00 2.49 1.60
CA SER A 473 7.05 1.73 0.90
C SER A 473 7.87 2.66 -0.01
N VAL A 474 9.18 2.61 0.13
CA VAL A 474 10.17 3.31 -0.71
C VAL A 474 10.75 2.31 -1.69
N PHE A 475 10.78 2.61 -2.98
CA PHE A 475 11.46 1.79 -3.96
C PHE A 475 12.94 2.10 -3.96
N ALA A 476 13.80 1.08 -3.86
CA ALA A 476 15.24 1.19 -3.74
C ALA A 476 15.85 2.18 -4.73
N GLY A 477 16.50 3.22 -4.22
CA GLY A 477 17.11 4.32 -4.99
C GLY A 477 16.23 5.56 -5.14
N ASP A 478 14.97 5.56 -4.72
CA ASP A 478 14.14 6.79 -4.74
C ASP A 478 14.70 7.82 -3.76
N GLU A 479 15.28 7.38 -2.64
CA GLU A 479 15.89 8.22 -1.61
C GLU A 479 17.14 8.98 -2.08
N ILE A 480 17.79 8.47 -3.12
CA ILE A 480 18.95 9.12 -3.75
C ILE A 480 18.63 9.78 -5.08
N GLY A 481 17.35 9.79 -5.47
CA GLY A 481 16.87 10.46 -6.67
C GLY A 481 17.11 9.70 -7.98
N LEU A 482 17.10 8.37 -7.98
CA LEU A 482 17.20 7.58 -9.21
C LEU A 482 16.04 7.89 -10.15
N GLU A 483 16.35 7.87 -11.45
CA GLU A 483 15.42 8.18 -12.54
C GLU A 483 15.03 6.94 -13.33
N GLY A 484 13.90 7.03 -14.04
CA GLY A 484 13.43 6.02 -14.98
C GLY A 484 12.03 6.36 -15.49
N TYR A 485 11.84 6.21 -16.81
CA TYR A 485 10.60 6.62 -17.49
C TYR A 485 9.52 5.54 -17.54
N TRP A 486 9.87 4.30 -17.27
CA TRP A 486 9.03 3.12 -17.34
C TRP A 486 9.54 2.05 -16.36
N GLY A 487 8.73 1.01 -16.07
CA GLY A 487 9.07 -0.06 -15.13
C GLY A 487 10.48 -0.63 -15.30
N GLU A 488 10.79 -1.24 -16.44
CA GLU A 488 12.12 -1.83 -16.70
C GLU A 488 13.23 -0.77 -16.67
N ASN A 489 13.05 0.39 -17.28
CA ASN A 489 14.02 1.48 -17.23
C ASN A 489 14.17 2.07 -15.83
N GLY A 490 13.15 1.94 -14.98
CA GLY A 490 13.18 2.31 -13.57
C GLY A 490 13.98 1.34 -12.68
N ARG A 491 14.22 0.10 -13.13
CA ARG A 491 14.98 -0.93 -12.40
C ARG A 491 16.48 -0.74 -12.55
N ARG A 492 16.97 0.50 -12.37
CA ARG A 492 18.39 0.84 -12.40
C ARG A 492 19.11 0.33 -11.17
N THR A 493 20.37 0.00 -11.32
CA THR A 493 21.26 -0.37 -10.21
C THR A 493 21.55 0.83 -9.30
N ILE A 494 21.80 0.55 -8.02
CA ILE A 494 22.25 1.57 -7.07
C ILE A 494 23.75 1.83 -7.30
N PRO A 495 24.17 3.08 -7.53
CA PRO A 495 25.57 3.43 -7.79
C PRO A 495 26.32 3.57 -6.45
N TRP A 496 26.59 2.42 -5.78
CA TRP A 496 27.20 2.39 -4.43
C TRP A 496 28.59 3.04 -4.38
N ASP A 497 29.37 2.91 -5.44
CA ASP A 497 30.73 3.43 -5.53
C ASP A 497 30.79 4.85 -6.14
N ARG A 498 29.64 5.44 -6.42
CA ARG A 498 29.49 6.73 -7.06
C ARG A 498 28.56 7.64 -6.25
N LEU A 499 28.99 7.97 -5.02
CA LEU A 499 28.23 8.87 -4.12
C LEU A 499 28.06 10.27 -4.71
N ASP A 500 28.88 10.67 -5.66
CA ASP A 500 28.74 11.89 -6.45
C ASP A 500 27.44 11.92 -7.28
N ARG A 501 26.82 10.76 -7.54
CA ARG A 501 25.53 10.63 -8.23
C ARG A 501 24.33 10.64 -7.29
N TRP A 502 24.55 10.69 -5.99
CA TRP A 502 23.47 10.70 -5.01
C TRP A 502 22.96 12.10 -4.75
N ASN A 503 21.65 12.27 -4.74
CA ASN A 503 21.04 13.49 -4.23
C ASN A 503 21.01 13.44 -2.69
N VAL A 504 22.06 13.98 -2.08
CA VAL A 504 22.27 13.91 -0.63
C VAL A 504 21.22 14.72 0.14
N ASP A 505 20.78 15.84 -0.40
CA ASP A 505 19.69 16.63 0.20
C ASP A 505 18.39 15.84 0.25
N LEU A 506 18.07 15.14 -0.83
CA LEU A 506 16.89 14.27 -0.87
C LEU A 506 17.00 13.15 0.15
N LEU A 507 18.16 12.49 0.23
CA LEU A 507 18.42 11.42 1.19
C LEU A 507 18.18 11.85 2.63
N TYR A 508 18.70 13.01 3.06
CA TYR A 508 18.46 13.51 4.40
C TYR A 508 16.99 13.81 4.68
N ASN A 509 16.26 14.38 3.71
CA ASN A 509 14.82 14.59 3.85
C ASN A 509 14.05 13.26 4.00
N TYR A 510 14.46 12.20 3.30
CA TYR A 510 13.88 10.87 3.48
C TYR A 510 14.13 10.33 4.89
N ILE A 511 15.36 10.43 5.41
CA ILE A 511 15.72 10.01 6.77
C ILE A 511 14.86 10.74 7.80
N ASP A 512 14.74 12.07 7.71
CA ASP A 512 13.99 12.89 8.66
C ASP A 512 12.50 12.56 8.64
N LEU A 513 11.89 12.40 7.46
CA LEU A 513 10.48 12.08 7.32
C LEU A 513 10.17 10.64 7.80
N ILE A 514 11.05 9.67 7.54
CA ILE A 514 10.94 8.30 8.06
C ILE A 514 11.04 8.30 9.60
N LYS A 515 11.97 9.06 10.16
CA LYS A 515 12.11 9.22 11.62
C LYS A 515 10.84 9.80 12.23
N LEU A 516 10.27 10.84 11.63
CA LEU A 516 9.01 11.44 12.08
C LEU A 516 7.86 10.43 12.03
N ARG A 517 7.70 9.70 10.91
CA ARG A 517 6.68 8.64 10.77
C ARG A 517 6.72 7.65 11.93
N LYS A 518 7.91 7.25 12.37
CA LYS A 518 8.11 6.23 13.41
C LYS A 518 7.96 6.77 14.84
N SER A 519 8.12 8.09 15.04
CA SER A 519 8.12 8.72 16.38
C SER A 519 6.80 9.37 16.78
N CYS A 520 5.97 9.80 15.82
CA CYS A 520 4.73 10.50 16.09
C CYS A 520 3.54 9.54 16.21
N ASP A 521 2.92 9.44 17.38
CA ASP A 521 1.75 8.56 17.61
C ASP A 521 0.59 8.89 16.66
N ALA A 522 0.38 10.16 16.35
CA ALA A 522 -0.66 10.57 15.41
C ALA A 522 -0.39 10.08 13.98
N LEU A 523 0.86 9.98 13.55
CA LEU A 523 1.22 9.42 12.25
C LEU A 523 1.11 7.90 12.23
N ILE A 524 1.39 7.24 13.36
CA ILE A 524 1.33 5.78 13.53
C ILE A 524 -0.12 5.28 13.66
N ASN A 525 -0.89 5.87 14.60
CA ASN A 525 -2.19 5.36 15.06
C ASN A 525 -3.36 6.32 14.84
N GLY A 526 -3.07 7.56 14.41
CA GLY A 526 -4.06 8.62 14.34
C GLY A 526 -5.04 8.49 13.18
N GLY A 527 -6.18 9.14 13.35
CA GLY A 527 -7.16 9.40 12.29
C GLY A 527 -6.67 10.41 11.27
N PHE A 528 -7.53 10.73 10.30
CA PHE A 528 -7.18 11.57 9.16
C PHE A 528 -8.32 12.54 8.82
N ARG A 529 -8.03 13.83 8.75
CA ARG A 529 -9.02 14.86 8.42
C ARG A 529 -8.45 15.92 7.49
N TRP A 530 -9.00 16.03 6.28
CA TRP A 530 -8.72 17.17 5.40
C TRP A 530 -9.26 18.45 6.00
N ILE A 531 -8.45 19.53 6.04
CA ILE A 531 -8.86 20.84 6.56
C ILE A 531 -8.71 21.97 5.55
N GLU A 532 -7.88 21.79 4.55
CA GLU A 532 -7.75 22.68 3.40
C GLU A 532 -7.54 21.84 2.14
N VAL A 533 -8.29 22.14 1.11
CA VAL A 533 -8.16 21.53 -0.21
C VAL A 533 -8.27 22.65 -1.23
N ASP A 534 -7.19 22.86 -1.97
CA ASP A 534 -7.08 23.89 -2.98
C ASP A 534 -6.38 23.31 -4.22
N LYS A 535 -6.49 23.98 -5.35
CA LYS A 535 -5.88 23.60 -6.62
C LYS A 535 -4.42 23.14 -6.50
N ASP A 536 -3.61 23.88 -5.74
CA ASP A 536 -2.16 23.73 -5.70
C ASP A 536 -1.60 23.36 -4.32
N CYS A 537 -2.46 23.27 -3.30
CA CYS A 537 -2.06 22.87 -1.96
C CYS A 537 -3.16 22.14 -1.22
N VAL A 538 -2.73 21.30 -0.28
CA VAL A 538 -3.62 20.60 0.65
C VAL A 538 -3.08 20.71 2.07
N ALA A 539 -3.99 20.69 3.07
CA ALA A 539 -3.61 20.49 4.44
C ALA A 539 -4.57 19.53 5.15
N TYR A 540 -4.02 18.73 6.04
CA TYR A 540 -4.78 17.76 6.81
C TYR A 540 -4.25 17.58 8.22
N LEU A 541 -5.11 17.08 9.08
CA LEU A 541 -4.79 16.69 10.44
C LEU A 541 -4.58 15.18 10.53
N ARG A 542 -3.57 14.77 11.30
CA ARG A 542 -3.42 13.46 11.86
C ARG A 542 -3.63 13.58 13.36
N GLU A 543 -4.63 12.89 13.88
CA GLU A 543 -5.08 13.09 15.27
C GLU A 543 -5.17 11.76 15.99
N SER A 544 -4.50 11.64 17.13
CA SER A 544 -4.61 10.51 18.05
C SER A 544 -5.11 10.98 19.43
N LYS A 545 -5.25 10.05 20.36
CA LYS A 545 -5.57 10.40 21.75
C LYS A 545 -4.42 11.11 22.47
N LYS A 546 -3.20 11.08 21.92
CA LYS A 546 -1.98 11.61 22.56
C LYS A 546 -1.52 12.94 21.96
N GLU A 547 -1.69 13.12 20.66
CA GLU A 547 -1.19 14.27 19.93
C GLU A 547 -1.97 14.55 18.66
N SER A 548 -1.84 15.76 18.15
CA SER A 548 -2.38 16.19 16.87
C SER A 548 -1.27 16.81 16.03
N ILE A 549 -1.20 16.43 14.77
CA ILE A 549 -0.21 16.87 13.78
C ILE A 549 -0.93 17.54 12.62
N LEU A 550 -0.46 18.70 12.23
CA LEU A 550 -0.84 19.38 11.00
C LEU A 550 0.19 19.08 9.92
N VAL A 551 -0.27 18.72 8.75
CA VAL A 551 0.53 18.56 7.54
C VAL A 551 0.04 19.52 6.49
N PHE A 552 0.95 20.21 5.82
CA PHE A 552 0.70 21.08 4.67
C PHE A 552 1.62 20.67 3.53
N VAL A 553 1.07 20.57 2.32
CA VAL A 553 1.83 20.26 1.11
C VAL A 553 1.33 21.11 -0.05
N SER A 554 2.25 21.71 -0.80
CA SER A 554 1.94 22.36 -2.08
C SER A 554 2.84 21.84 -3.21
N ARG A 555 2.27 21.75 -4.42
CA ARG A 555 3.02 21.27 -5.61
C ARG A 555 3.80 22.36 -6.34
N ARG A 556 3.60 23.60 -5.95
CA ARG A 556 4.29 24.81 -6.45
C ARG A 556 4.14 25.95 -5.47
N GLY A 557 4.67 27.13 -5.83
CA GLY A 557 4.55 28.34 -5.02
C GLY A 557 3.09 28.70 -4.73
N VAL A 558 2.80 29.05 -3.48
CA VAL A 558 1.47 29.42 -3.00
C VAL A 558 1.56 30.54 -1.94
N ASN A 559 0.47 31.30 -1.83
CA ASN A 559 0.25 32.21 -0.70
C ASN A 559 -1.06 31.80 -0.02
N LYS A 560 -0.96 31.20 1.18
CA LYS A 560 -2.11 30.58 1.86
C LYS A 560 -2.13 30.93 3.34
N SER A 561 -3.33 31.10 3.90
CA SER A 561 -3.56 31.29 5.34
C SER A 561 -4.67 30.37 5.82
N ILE A 562 -4.36 29.51 6.80
CA ILE A 562 -5.30 28.55 7.40
C ILE A 562 -5.50 28.92 8.87
N ASP A 563 -6.75 29.14 9.27
CA ASP A 563 -7.12 29.45 10.65
C ASP A 563 -7.39 28.16 11.45
N LEU A 564 -6.42 27.79 12.27
CA LEU A 564 -6.46 26.60 13.11
C LEU A 564 -7.38 26.74 14.32
N SER A 565 -7.72 27.99 14.71
CA SER A 565 -8.61 28.22 15.85
C SER A 565 -10.02 27.65 15.64
N LYS A 566 -10.46 27.53 14.38
CA LYS A 566 -11.72 26.88 13.99
C LYS A 566 -11.80 25.42 14.42
N TYR A 567 -10.63 24.77 14.55
CA TYR A 567 -10.48 23.37 14.98
C TYR A 567 -10.04 23.28 16.45
N GLY A 568 -9.88 24.41 17.13
CA GLY A 568 -9.44 24.47 18.53
C GLY A 568 -7.93 24.34 18.72
N TYR A 569 -7.13 24.54 17.68
CA TYR A 569 -5.68 24.33 17.69
C TYR A 569 -4.86 25.60 17.54
N SER A 570 -3.61 25.48 17.99
CA SER A 570 -2.50 26.37 17.63
C SER A 570 -1.23 25.55 17.42
N ILE A 571 -0.30 26.04 16.61
CA ILE A 571 0.99 25.41 16.39
C ILE A 571 1.82 25.51 17.66
N ALA A 572 2.32 24.37 18.14
CA ALA A 572 3.19 24.26 19.32
C ALA A 572 4.66 24.12 18.93
N GLU A 573 4.96 23.34 17.88
CA GLU A 573 6.31 22.97 17.48
C GLU A 573 6.36 22.69 15.97
N THR A 574 7.44 23.10 15.32
CA THR A 574 7.75 22.70 13.95
C THR A 574 8.52 21.39 13.97
N LEU A 575 8.00 20.37 13.30
CA LEU A 575 8.63 19.06 13.20
C LEU A 575 9.40 18.89 11.89
N PHE A 576 8.93 19.55 10.83
CA PHE A 576 9.55 19.53 9.50
C PHE A 576 9.13 20.75 8.71
N GLY A 577 10.05 21.30 7.88
CA GLY A 577 9.79 22.46 7.02
C GLY A 577 9.93 23.81 7.76
N PRO A 578 9.22 24.88 7.32
CA PRO A 578 9.43 26.22 7.82
C PRO A 578 8.91 26.41 9.25
N GLU A 579 9.68 27.13 10.07
CA GLU A 579 9.28 27.51 11.42
C GLU A 579 7.96 28.30 11.41
N LYS A 580 6.99 27.86 12.21
CA LYS A 580 5.68 28.49 12.38
C LYS A 580 5.20 28.40 13.82
N SER A 581 4.33 29.34 14.19
CA SER A 581 3.72 29.40 15.53
C SER A 581 2.34 30.06 15.48
N GLY A 582 1.55 29.87 16.54
CA GLY A 582 0.28 30.55 16.75
C GLY A 582 -0.92 29.83 16.12
N LYS A 583 -2.06 30.54 16.04
CA LYS A 583 -3.37 30.00 15.63
C LYS A 583 -3.62 30.05 14.13
N LYS A 584 -2.75 30.67 13.35
CA LYS A 584 -2.87 30.78 11.90
C LYS A 584 -1.61 30.29 11.23
N LEU A 585 -1.72 29.27 10.40
CA LEU A 585 -0.66 28.87 9.49
C LEU A 585 -0.65 29.83 8.29
N ARG A 586 0.45 30.54 8.10
CA ARG A 586 0.68 31.40 6.93
C ARG A 586 1.85 30.84 6.14
N ILE A 587 1.58 30.47 4.88
CA ILE A 587 2.59 29.98 3.94
C ILE A 587 2.68 30.98 2.79
N SER A 588 3.88 31.46 2.53
CA SER A 588 4.22 32.24 1.34
C SER A 588 5.46 31.59 0.74
N ALA A 589 5.26 30.79 -0.30
CA ALA A 589 6.31 30.01 -0.94
C ALA A 589 6.36 30.29 -2.43
N LYS A 590 7.59 30.38 -2.98
CA LYS A 590 7.82 30.56 -4.43
C LYS A 590 7.89 29.24 -5.19
N LYS A 591 8.12 28.12 -4.49
CA LYS A 591 8.25 26.75 -5.01
C LYS A 591 7.30 25.81 -4.26
N ALA A 592 7.31 24.54 -4.61
CA ALA A 592 6.65 23.49 -3.83
C ALA A 592 7.14 23.56 -2.37
N GLN A 593 6.23 23.33 -1.42
CA GLN A 593 6.54 23.49 0.00
C GLN A 593 5.84 22.42 0.80
N SER A 594 6.57 21.83 1.75
CA SER A 594 6.04 20.91 2.76
C SER A 594 6.27 21.44 4.15
N GLY A 595 5.40 21.06 5.08
CA GLY A 595 5.59 21.35 6.49
C GLY A 595 4.74 20.47 7.39
N ILE A 596 5.30 20.13 8.55
CA ILE A 596 4.67 19.29 9.56
C ILE A 596 4.84 19.99 10.92
N TRP A 597 3.73 20.18 11.63
CA TRP A 597 3.72 20.86 12.93
C TRP A 597 2.91 20.07 13.94
N ARG A 598 3.44 20.01 15.18
CA ARG A 598 2.67 19.53 16.33
C ARG A 598 1.74 20.64 16.81
N LEU A 599 0.51 20.28 17.14
CA LEU A 599 -0.53 21.19 17.61
C LEU A 599 -0.77 21.06 19.11
N LYS A 600 -1.25 22.17 19.73
CA LYS A 600 -1.73 22.24 21.12
C LYS A 600 -3.08 22.91 21.21
#